data_3f227eddc494c251cc8f65c0ea5ac315
#
_entry.id   3f227eddc494c251cc8f65c0ea5ac315
#
_cell.length_a   1.000
_cell.length_b   1.000
_cell.length_c   1.000
_cell.angle_alpha   90.00
_cell.angle_beta   90.00
_cell.angle_gamma   90.00
#
_symmetry.space_group_name_H-M   'P 1'
#
loop_
_entity.id
_entity.type
_entity.pdbx_description
1 polymer ?
#
loop_
_entity_poly.entity_id
_entity_poly.type
_entity_poly.pdbx_seq_one_letter_code
_entity_poly.pdbx_strand_id
1 'polypeptide(L)'
;QDSNRESVILSLVSKSAIKNQETFVKKNYSKSTNNTQSVELIVRDLLDIDKFYAEKTSNKYPFIGNNKSPFDVICMLASKSAPENGNPGFFFYETRDGHYFKSIDTLIEQKPVAIYFRNDFNRSSVSDNSNDFKILSFSIIKNQNLINALKSGVYSNRRCVFNPKTFLLEEKQFNIGPLKKSLGKNEAPTPQDKK
;
A
#
# COMPACT_ATOMS: atom_id res chain seq x y z
N GLN A 1 -21.19 40.91 20.33
CA GLN A 1 -21.23 39.97 21.49
C GLN A 1 -21.58 38.61 20.96
N ASP A 2 -20.63 37.89 20.43
CA ASP A 2 -20.78 36.47 20.10
C ASP A 2 -20.03 35.65 21.14
N SER A 3 -20.84 35.29 22.07
CA SER A 3 -20.55 34.58 23.29
C SER A 3 -20.28 33.09 23.05
N ASN A 4 -19.25 32.62 23.72
CA ASN A 4 -19.15 31.25 24.23
C ASN A 4 -19.31 30.09 23.21
N ARG A 5 -18.52 30.07 22.15
CA ARG A 5 -18.20 28.82 21.47
C ARG A 5 -16.80 28.40 21.88
N GLU A 6 -16.69 27.43 22.76
CA GLU A 6 -15.45 26.73 23.02
C GLU A 6 -15.30 25.63 21.98
N SER A 7 -14.18 25.62 21.26
CA SER A 7 -13.84 24.55 20.35
C SER A 7 -12.73 23.70 21.00
N VAL A 8 -13.02 22.43 21.22
CA VAL A 8 -12.05 21.45 21.74
C VAL A 8 -11.59 20.56 20.60
N ILE A 9 -10.31 20.56 20.36
CA ILE A 9 -9.69 19.66 19.35
C ILE A 9 -9.17 18.44 20.10
N LEU A 10 -9.73 17.26 19.80
CA LEU A 10 -9.28 15.99 20.35
C LEU A 10 -8.46 15.25 19.31
N SER A 11 -7.22 14.91 19.65
CA SER A 11 -6.39 14.01 18.86
C SER A 11 -6.58 12.57 19.36
N LEU A 12 -7.18 11.73 18.53
CA LEU A 12 -7.45 10.34 18.86
C LEU A 12 -6.46 9.43 18.15
N VAL A 13 -6.01 8.40 18.85
CA VAL A 13 -5.14 7.35 18.32
C VAL A 13 -5.73 5.98 18.65
N SER A 14 -5.46 4.96 17.82
CA SER A 14 -5.91 3.61 18.08
C SER A 14 -5.11 2.93 19.20
N LYS A 15 -5.71 1.93 19.85
CA LYS A 15 -5.02 1.12 20.86
C LYS A 15 -3.79 0.43 20.29
N SER A 16 -3.84 -0.02 19.04
CA SER A 16 -2.73 -0.62 18.32
C SER A 16 -1.56 0.33 18.12
N ALA A 17 -1.84 1.62 17.86
CA ALA A 17 -0.81 2.65 17.73
C ALA A 17 -0.08 2.90 19.06
N ILE A 18 -0.79 2.88 20.20
CA ILE A 18 -0.18 2.98 21.53
C ILE A 18 0.72 1.77 21.80
N LYS A 19 0.20 0.55 21.57
CA LYS A 19 0.99 -0.69 21.75
C LYS A 19 2.21 -0.74 20.85
N ASN A 20 2.13 -0.18 19.63
CA ASN A 20 3.28 -0.08 18.73
C ASN A 20 4.42 0.75 19.31
N GLN A 21 4.13 1.76 20.14
CA GLN A 21 5.16 2.58 20.79
C GLN A 21 5.78 1.88 22.02
N GLU A 22 5.03 1.01 22.67
CA GLU A 22 5.44 0.33 23.91
C GLU A 22 6.18 -0.98 23.65
N THR A 23 6.00 -1.59 22.46
CA THR A 23 6.52 -2.93 22.15
C THR A 23 7.57 -2.92 21.06
N PHE A 24 8.48 -3.88 21.11
CA PHE A 24 9.58 -4.04 20.16
C PHE A 24 9.69 -5.47 19.67
N VAL A 25 9.97 -5.61 18.36
CA VAL A 25 10.19 -6.92 17.74
C VAL A 25 11.62 -7.38 18.03
N LYS A 26 11.75 -8.43 18.84
CA LYS A 26 13.05 -8.99 19.26
C LYS A 26 13.33 -10.39 18.71
N LYS A 27 12.28 -11.05 18.17
CA LYS A 27 12.38 -12.41 17.64
C LYS A 27 13.12 -12.49 16.31
N ASN A 28 13.70 -13.66 16.06
CA ASN A 28 14.22 -14.05 14.75
C ASN A 28 13.12 -14.80 13.99
N TYR A 29 12.86 -14.36 12.75
CA TYR A 29 11.88 -14.95 11.84
C TYR A 29 12.63 -15.74 10.76
N SER A 30 12.42 -17.06 10.75
CA SER A 30 13.15 -17.99 9.91
C SER A 30 12.63 -18.03 8.47
N LYS A 31 13.39 -18.71 7.58
CA LYS A 31 12.98 -18.95 6.19
C LYS A 31 11.76 -19.88 6.03
N SER A 32 11.29 -20.53 7.09
CA SER A 32 10.17 -21.47 7.03
C SER A 32 8.82 -20.76 6.91
N THR A 33 8.71 -19.55 7.44
CA THR A 33 7.47 -18.76 7.44
C THR A 33 7.43 -17.80 6.25
N ASN A 34 6.26 -17.65 5.63
CA ASN A 34 6.04 -16.61 4.65
C ASN A 34 5.80 -15.25 5.34
N ASN A 35 5.83 -14.17 4.55
CA ASN A 35 5.74 -12.82 5.12
C ASN A 35 4.40 -12.59 5.83
N THR A 36 3.29 -13.11 5.29
CA THR A 36 1.97 -13.02 5.94
C THR A 36 1.99 -13.65 7.34
N GLN A 37 2.51 -14.87 7.46
CA GLN A 37 2.61 -15.54 8.75
C GLN A 37 3.48 -14.77 9.76
N SER A 38 4.57 -14.15 9.27
CA SER A 38 5.41 -13.31 10.12
C SER A 38 4.66 -12.06 10.60
N VAL A 39 3.86 -11.44 9.73
CA VAL A 39 3.02 -10.30 10.10
C VAL A 39 1.93 -10.72 11.08
N GLU A 40 1.25 -11.84 10.85
CA GLU A 40 0.23 -12.39 11.76
C GLU A 40 0.78 -12.63 13.19
N LEU A 41 1.99 -13.19 13.28
CA LEU A 41 2.65 -13.39 14.58
C LEU A 41 2.93 -12.06 15.29
N ILE A 42 3.42 -11.05 14.56
CA ILE A 42 3.69 -9.72 15.13
C ILE A 42 2.39 -9.05 15.59
N VAL A 43 1.35 -9.10 14.76
CA VAL A 43 0.05 -8.48 15.03
C VAL A 43 -0.61 -9.12 16.27
N ARG A 44 -0.60 -10.45 16.36
CA ARG A 44 -1.19 -11.18 17.46
C ARG A 44 -0.37 -11.06 18.75
N ASP A 45 0.94 -11.31 18.68
CA ASP A 45 1.79 -11.46 19.86
C ASP A 45 2.19 -10.10 20.47
N LEU A 46 2.29 -9.04 19.67
CA LEU A 46 2.81 -7.75 20.13
C LEU A 46 1.77 -6.63 20.12
N LEU A 47 0.85 -6.62 19.17
CA LEU A 47 -0.14 -5.55 19.04
C LEU A 47 -1.50 -5.90 19.63
N ASP A 48 -1.73 -7.21 19.96
CA ASP A 48 -2.99 -7.70 20.56
C ASP A 48 -4.22 -7.25 19.72
N ILE A 49 -4.12 -7.48 18.41
CA ILE A 49 -5.15 -7.13 17.47
C ILE A 49 -6.00 -8.38 17.20
N ASP A 50 -7.29 -8.32 17.53
CA ASP A 50 -8.21 -9.44 17.38
C ASP A 50 -8.70 -9.60 15.93
N LYS A 51 -8.99 -8.47 15.25
CA LYS A 51 -9.52 -8.48 13.89
C LYS A 51 -8.42 -8.14 12.91
N PHE A 52 -7.83 -9.17 12.33
CA PHE A 52 -6.79 -9.05 11.31
C PHE A 52 -7.12 -9.87 10.07
N TYR A 53 -7.09 -9.22 8.93
CA TYR A 53 -7.39 -9.80 7.62
C TYR A 53 -6.18 -9.70 6.71
N ALA A 54 -5.52 -10.82 6.47
CA ALA A 54 -4.31 -10.88 5.69
C ALA A 54 -4.50 -11.65 4.38
N GLU A 55 -3.91 -11.13 3.32
CA GLU A 55 -3.73 -11.83 2.06
C GLU A 55 -2.44 -12.63 2.12
N LYS A 56 -2.46 -13.83 1.53
CA LYS A 56 -1.32 -14.74 1.52
C LYS A 56 -0.22 -14.25 0.59
N THR A 57 1.02 -14.27 1.07
CA THR A 57 2.22 -13.95 0.29
C THR A 57 2.90 -15.20 -0.23
N SER A 58 3.43 -15.12 -1.46
CA SER A 58 4.18 -16.21 -2.10
C SER A 58 5.61 -16.31 -1.58
N ASN A 59 6.18 -15.19 -1.20
CA ASN A 59 7.58 -15.10 -0.84
C ASN A 59 7.83 -15.17 0.67
N LYS A 60 9.07 -15.50 0.99
CA LYS A 60 9.58 -15.63 2.36
C LYS A 60 10.75 -14.69 2.53
N TYR A 61 10.70 -13.87 3.55
CA TYR A 61 11.78 -12.95 3.89
C TYR A 61 12.23 -13.18 5.33
N PRO A 62 13.35 -13.88 5.54
CA PRO A 62 13.90 -14.10 6.89
C PRO A 62 14.52 -12.80 7.41
N PHE A 63 14.23 -12.45 8.65
CA PHE A 63 14.76 -11.25 9.29
C PHE A 63 14.87 -11.41 10.80
N ILE A 64 15.67 -10.54 11.39
CA ILE A 64 15.78 -10.36 12.84
C ILE A 64 15.09 -9.03 13.16
N GLY A 65 14.22 -9.03 14.16
CA GLY A 65 13.44 -7.85 14.54
C GLY A 65 14.26 -6.63 14.95
N ASN A 66 15.46 -6.87 15.46
CA ASN A 66 16.45 -5.83 15.78
C ASN A 66 15.89 -4.66 16.60
N ASN A 67 15.00 -4.96 17.52
CA ASN A 67 14.38 -3.99 18.42
C ASN A 67 13.63 -2.84 17.72
N LYS A 68 13.09 -3.10 16.53
CA LYS A 68 12.23 -2.14 15.80
C LYS A 68 10.80 -2.20 16.29
N SER A 69 10.06 -1.11 16.08
CA SER A 69 8.62 -1.08 16.36
C SER A 69 7.87 -2.09 15.47
N PRO A 70 6.77 -2.69 15.93
CA PRO A 70 5.96 -3.62 15.15
C PRO A 70 5.52 -3.05 13.79
N PHE A 71 5.03 -1.81 13.74
CA PHE A 71 4.59 -1.19 12.48
C PHE A 71 5.74 -0.99 11.49
N ASP A 72 6.94 -0.60 11.96
CA ASP A 72 8.10 -0.46 11.08
C ASP A 72 8.48 -1.80 10.45
N VAL A 73 8.42 -2.88 11.23
CA VAL A 73 8.70 -4.22 10.72
C VAL A 73 7.62 -4.66 9.73
N ILE A 74 6.36 -4.42 10.02
CA ILE A 74 5.25 -4.76 9.12
C ILE A 74 5.37 -3.97 7.81
N CYS A 75 5.66 -2.66 7.85
CA CYS A 75 5.89 -1.84 6.66
C CYS A 75 7.10 -2.31 5.85
N MET A 76 8.18 -2.71 6.53
CA MET A 76 9.34 -3.32 5.86
C MET A 76 8.94 -4.63 5.17
N LEU A 77 8.16 -5.49 5.81
CA LEU A 77 7.67 -6.73 5.21
C LEU A 77 6.71 -6.47 4.06
N ALA A 78 5.82 -5.48 4.19
CA ALA A 78 4.90 -5.07 3.13
C ALA A 78 5.65 -4.68 1.84
N SER A 79 6.73 -3.90 1.97
CA SER A 79 7.58 -3.52 0.83
C SER A 79 8.34 -4.68 0.18
N LYS A 80 8.47 -5.81 0.88
CA LYS A 80 9.16 -7.03 0.41
C LYS A 80 8.21 -8.15 0.02
N SER A 81 6.91 -7.94 0.20
CA SER A 81 5.89 -8.96 -0.03
C SER A 81 5.39 -8.95 -1.47
N ALA A 82 5.15 -10.16 -1.98
CA ALA A 82 4.52 -10.36 -3.28
C ALA A 82 3.35 -11.34 -3.12
N PRO A 83 2.21 -11.12 -3.78
CA PRO A 83 1.09 -12.06 -3.81
C PRO A 83 1.46 -13.32 -4.60
N GLU A 84 0.62 -14.35 -4.55
CA GLU A 84 0.83 -15.57 -5.35
C GLU A 84 0.73 -15.28 -6.85
N ASN A 85 -0.20 -14.41 -7.23
CA ASN A 85 -0.37 -13.94 -8.60
C ASN A 85 -0.53 -12.41 -8.55
N GLY A 86 0.30 -11.68 -9.28
CA GLY A 86 0.19 -10.23 -9.35
C GLY A 86 1.50 -9.50 -9.09
N ASN A 87 1.37 -8.20 -8.89
CA ASN A 87 2.51 -7.32 -8.71
C ASN A 87 2.92 -7.20 -7.24
N PRO A 88 4.22 -7.06 -6.94
CA PRO A 88 4.67 -6.83 -5.58
C PRO A 88 4.15 -5.48 -5.06
N GLY A 89 3.74 -5.48 -3.82
CA GLY A 89 3.26 -4.28 -3.12
C GLY A 89 2.09 -4.61 -2.22
N PHE A 90 2.33 -4.56 -0.92
CA PHE A 90 1.34 -4.77 0.11
C PHE A 90 1.18 -3.50 0.92
N PHE A 91 -0.03 -3.33 1.45
CA PHE A 91 -0.36 -2.27 2.40
C PHE A 91 -0.80 -2.86 3.72
N PHE A 92 -0.34 -2.25 4.80
CA PHE A 92 -0.87 -2.48 6.13
C PHE A 92 -1.65 -1.24 6.54
N TYR A 93 -2.92 -1.41 6.88
CA TYR A 93 -3.80 -0.29 7.24
C TYR A 93 -4.88 -0.73 8.21
N GLU A 94 -5.40 0.23 8.95
CA GLU A 94 -6.48 0.08 9.91
C GLU A 94 -7.75 0.75 9.39
N THR A 95 -8.88 0.10 9.60
CA THR A 95 -10.22 0.65 9.36
C THR A 95 -11.07 0.46 10.62
N ARG A 96 -12.30 0.93 10.59
CA ARG A 96 -13.27 0.70 11.68
C ARG A 96 -13.52 -0.79 11.94
N ASP A 97 -13.41 -1.63 10.92
CA ASP A 97 -13.73 -3.06 11.00
C ASP A 97 -12.55 -3.92 11.45
N GLY A 98 -11.32 -3.41 11.39
CA GLY A 98 -10.10 -4.11 11.78
C GLY A 98 -8.87 -3.68 11.01
N HIS A 99 -7.82 -4.50 11.12
CA HIS A 99 -6.54 -4.28 10.44
C HIS A 99 -6.42 -5.20 9.23
N TYR A 100 -5.79 -4.68 8.19
CA TYR A 100 -5.67 -5.35 6.90
C TYR A 100 -4.22 -5.38 6.43
N PHE A 101 -3.86 -6.50 5.81
CA PHE A 101 -2.59 -6.66 5.09
C PHE A 101 -2.90 -7.23 3.71
N LYS A 102 -3.02 -6.36 2.71
CA LYS A 102 -3.48 -6.72 1.36
C LYS A 102 -2.60 -6.16 0.27
N SER A 103 -2.55 -6.86 -0.87
CA SER A 103 -1.87 -6.40 -2.07
C SER A 103 -2.63 -5.25 -2.74
N ILE A 104 -1.90 -4.45 -3.52
CA ILE A 104 -2.50 -3.38 -4.32
C ILE A 104 -3.47 -3.94 -5.37
N ASP A 105 -3.16 -5.09 -5.95
CA ASP A 105 -3.99 -5.72 -6.98
C ASP A 105 -5.35 -6.14 -6.39
N THR A 106 -5.36 -6.79 -5.23
CA THR A 106 -6.60 -7.14 -4.51
C THR A 106 -7.42 -5.90 -4.13
N LEU A 107 -6.78 -4.79 -3.78
CA LEU A 107 -7.48 -3.54 -3.46
C LEU A 107 -8.12 -2.90 -4.70
N ILE A 108 -7.48 -2.98 -5.86
CA ILE A 108 -7.99 -2.45 -7.13
C ILE A 108 -9.15 -3.31 -7.66
N GLU A 109 -9.11 -4.62 -7.46
CA GLU A 109 -10.14 -5.56 -7.92
C GLU A 109 -11.45 -5.49 -7.09
N GLN A 110 -11.43 -4.81 -5.95
CA GLN A 110 -12.62 -4.65 -5.12
C GLN A 110 -13.69 -3.83 -5.84
N LYS A 111 -14.95 -4.22 -5.63
CA LYS A 111 -16.07 -3.41 -6.11
C LYS A 111 -16.07 -2.04 -5.39
N PRO A 112 -16.30 -0.95 -6.13
CA PRO A 112 -16.38 0.37 -5.50
C PRO A 112 -17.57 0.41 -4.52
N VAL A 113 -17.32 0.94 -3.34
CA VAL A 113 -18.36 1.12 -2.30
C VAL A 113 -19.31 2.24 -2.67
N ALA A 114 -18.78 3.29 -3.32
CA ALA A 114 -19.55 4.44 -3.75
C ALA A 114 -18.93 5.06 -5.00
N ILE A 115 -19.77 5.70 -5.80
CA ILE A 115 -19.34 6.47 -6.97
C ILE A 115 -19.55 7.94 -6.66
N TYR A 116 -18.44 8.69 -6.60
CA TYR A 116 -18.47 10.13 -6.41
C TYR A 116 -18.44 10.83 -7.75
N PHE A 117 -19.22 11.89 -7.90
CA PHE A 117 -19.32 12.65 -9.14
C PHE A 117 -18.97 14.12 -8.91
N ARG A 118 -18.36 14.71 -9.90
CA ARG A 118 -18.12 16.14 -9.97
C ARG A 118 -19.23 16.77 -10.81
N ASN A 119 -19.93 17.73 -10.24
CA ASN A 119 -20.92 18.50 -10.94
C ASN A 119 -20.37 19.89 -11.24
N ASP A 120 -19.96 20.15 -12.49
CA ASP A 120 -19.42 21.44 -12.92
C ASP A 120 -20.53 22.46 -13.23
N PHE A 121 -21.79 22.01 -13.26
CA PHE A 121 -22.95 22.87 -13.54
C PHE A 121 -23.94 22.82 -12.38
N ASN A 122 -24.41 24.01 -11.97
CA ASN A 122 -25.53 24.19 -11.04
C ASN A 122 -26.83 23.65 -11.64
N ARG A 123 -27.00 22.34 -11.71
CA ARG A 123 -28.33 21.75 -11.96
C ARG A 123 -29.06 21.64 -10.62
N SER A 124 -29.93 22.59 -10.42
CA SER A 124 -30.86 22.69 -9.27
C SER A 124 -32.01 21.65 -9.29
N SER A 125 -31.81 20.50 -9.90
CA SER A 125 -32.89 19.51 -10.02
C SER A 125 -32.41 18.08 -9.83
N VAL A 126 -31.78 17.79 -8.69
CA VAL A 126 -31.52 16.41 -8.28
C VAL A 126 -31.97 16.25 -6.83
N SER A 127 -32.76 15.21 -6.57
CA SER A 127 -33.33 14.88 -5.25
C SER A 127 -32.30 15.00 -4.11
N ASP A 128 -32.76 15.40 -2.93
CA ASP A 128 -31.97 15.73 -1.73
C ASP A 128 -30.89 14.71 -1.33
N ASN A 129 -31.00 13.46 -1.72
CA ASN A 129 -30.04 12.40 -1.40
C ASN A 129 -28.79 12.36 -2.33
N SER A 130 -28.73 13.14 -3.38
CA SER A 130 -27.61 13.11 -4.33
C SER A 130 -26.41 13.97 -3.92
N ASN A 131 -26.56 14.82 -2.91
CA ASN A 131 -25.49 15.69 -2.44
C ASN A 131 -24.42 14.95 -1.64
N ASP A 132 -24.72 13.78 -1.06
CA ASP A 132 -23.79 13.02 -0.24
C ASP A 132 -22.60 12.44 -1.02
N PHE A 133 -22.77 12.28 -2.35
CA PHE A 133 -21.73 11.74 -3.24
C PHE A 133 -21.10 12.79 -4.15
N LYS A 134 -21.33 14.08 -3.86
CA LYS A 134 -20.78 15.18 -4.64
C LYS A 134 -19.36 15.52 -4.18
N ILE A 135 -18.43 15.61 -5.13
CA ILE A 135 -17.07 16.11 -4.87
C ILE A 135 -17.14 17.63 -4.75
N LEU A 136 -16.87 18.17 -3.55
CA LEU A 136 -16.90 19.60 -3.28
C LEU A 136 -15.64 20.31 -3.80
N SER A 137 -14.47 19.69 -3.62
CA SER A 137 -13.20 20.20 -4.12
C SER A 137 -12.22 19.05 -4.35
N PHE A 138 -11.33 19.20 -5.29
CA PHE A 138 -10.21 18.27 -5.48
C PHE A 138 -8.98 19.01 -5.97
N SER A 139 -7.81 18.48 -5.65
CA SER A 139 -6.55 18.93 -6.20
C SER A 139 -5.75 17.72 -6.68
N ILE A 140 -5.08 17.89 -7.82
CA ILE A 140 -4.22 16.84 -8.38
C ILE A 140 -2.79 17.37 -8.36
N ILE A 141 -1.95 16.78 -7.53
CA ILE A 141 -0.52 17.07 -7.51
C ILE A 141 0.15 16.23 -8.59
N LYS A 142 0.47 16.86 -9.72
CA LYS A 142 1.19 16.21 -10.82
C LYS A 142 2.68 16.46 -10.68
N ASN A 143 3.37 15.65 -9.88
CA ASN A 143 4.83 15.65 -9.83
C ASN A 143 5.39 14.54 -10.71
N GLN A 144 5.51 14.79 -12.00
CA GLN A 144 6.17 13.88 -12.93
C GLN A 144 7.57 14.38 -13.22
N ASN A 145 8.56 13.90 -12.48
CA ASN A 145 9.96 14.14 -12.80
C ASN A 145 10.52 12.97 -13.60
N LEU A 146 10.35 13.04 -14.92
CA LEU A 146 10.82 12.01 -15.86
C LEU A 146 12.34 11.75 -15.71
N ILE A 147 13.13 12.81 -15.50
CA ILE A 147 14.59 12.69 -15.40
C ILE A 147 14.97 11.90 -14.15
N ASN A 148 14.35 12.19 -13.01
CA ASN A 148 14.59 11.44 -11.78
C ASN A 148 14.09 10.00 -11.88
N ALA A 149 12.96 9.75 -12.52
CA ALA A 149 12.44 8.42 -12.77
C ALA A 149 13.37 7.59 -13.68
N LEU A 150 13.97 8.20 -14.70
CA LEU A 150 14.99 7.57 -15.55
C LEU A 150 16.27 7.26 -14.76
N LYS A 151 16.78 8.22 -13.98
CA LYS A 151 17.98 8.05 -13.16
C LYS A 151 17.81 6.98 -12.08
N SER A 152 16.65 6.85 -11.49
CA SER A 152 16.34 5.83 -10.48
C SER A 152 16.04 4.44 -11.07
N GLY A 153 16.02 4.31 -12.41
CA GLY A 153 15.81 3.03 -13.09
C GLY A 153 14.36 2.52 -13.04
N VAL A 154 13.38 3.41 -12.87
CA VAL A 154 11.95 3.05 -12.82
C VAL A 154 11.48 2.40 -14.11
N TYR A 155 11.96 2.87 -15.27
CA TYR A 155 11.54 2.35 -16.58
C TYR A 155 12.39 1.19 -17.09
N SER A 156 13.67 1.19 -16.75
CA SER A 156 14.61 0.14 -17.12
C SER A 156 15.78 0.13 -16.15
N ASN A 157 16.22 -1.04 -15.76
CA ASN A 157 17.34 -1.22 -14.88
C ASN A 157 18.19 -2.42 -15.33
N ARG A 158 19.52 -2.25 -15.30
CA ARG A 158 20.49 -3.32 -15.53
C ARG A 158 21.20 -3.64 -14.24
N ARG A 159 20.98 -4.84 -13.72
CA ARG A 159 21.63 -5.34 -12.53
C ARG A 159 22.82 -6.23 -12.93
N CYS A 160 24.02 -5.83 -12.52
CA CYS A 160 25.22 -6.62 -12.67
C CYS A 160 25.63 -7.15 -11.30
N VAL A 161 25.78 -8.46 -11.17
CA VAL A 161 26.21 -9.12 -9.93
C VAL A 161 27.48 -9.90 -10.23
N PHE A 162 28.58 -9.52 -9.59
CA PHE A 162 29.84 -10.26 -9.65
C PHE A 162 29.95 -11.17 -8.43
N ASN A 163 30.19 -12.46 -8.68
CA ASN A 163 30.45 -13.43 -7.63
C ASN A 163 31.99 -13.65 -7.50
N PRO A 164 32.62 -13.16 -6.43
CA PRO A 164 34.08 -13.26 -6.27
C PRO A 164 34.58 -14.69 -6.03
N LYS A 165 33.70 -15.64 -5.64
CA LYS A 165 34.10 -17.04 -5.43
C LYS A 165 34.17 -17.83 -6.75
N THR A 166 33.29 -17.52 -7.69
CA THR A 166 33.18 -18.23 -8.97
C THR A 166 33.71 -17.42 -10.14
N PHE A 167 34.06 -16.15 -9.92
CA PHE A 167 34.45 -15.18 -10.94
C PHE A 167 33.43 -15.00 -12.06
N LEU A 168 32.15 -15.32 -11.78
CA LEU A 168 31.07 -15.18 -12.75
C LEU A 168 30.43 -13.80 -12.60
N LEU A 169 30.16 -13.19 -13.74
CA LEU A 169 29.37 -11.96 -13.85
C LEU A 169 27.96 -12.33 -14.36
N GLU A 170 26.96 -12.09 -13.54
CA GLU A 170 25.55 -12.23 -13.94
C GLU A 170 24.96 -10.87 -14.26
N GLU A 171 24.36 -10.75 -15.44
CA GLU A 171 23.65 -9.55 -15.86
C GLU A 171 22.14 -9.84 -16.01
N LYS A 172 21.31 -9.03 -15.37
CA LYS A 172 19.84 -9.08 -15.52
C LYS A 172 19.34 -7.71 -15.91
N GLN A 173 18.61 -7.64 -17.02
CA GLN A 173 17.94 -6.43 -17.47
C GLN A 173 16.45 -6.49 -17.13
N PHE A 174 15.95 -5.44 -16.50
CA PHE A 174 14.55 -5.26 -16.16
C PHE A 174 13.98 -4.11 -16.98
N ASN A 175 12.86 -4.34 -17.65
CA ASN A 175 12.14 -3.33 -18.43
C ASN A 175 10.68 -3.30 -17.95
N ILE A 176 10.09 -2.10 -17.88
CA ILE A 176 8.70 -1.90 -17.46
C ILE A 176 7.69 -2.36 -18.52
N GLY A 177 8.11 -2.55 -19.77
CA GLY A 177 7.23 -2.95 -20.88
C GLY A 177 6.40 -4.21 -20.62
N PRO A 178 6.98 -5.31 -20.10
CA PRO A 178 6.22 -6.51 -19.70
C PRO A 178 5.27 -6.26 -18.54
N LEU A 179 5.68 -5.44 -17.56
CA LEU A 179 4.84 -5.03 -16.42
C LEU A 179 3.62 -4.21 -16.87
N LYS A 180 3.79 -3.26 -17.81
CA LYS A 180 2.66 -2.53 -18.40
C LYS A 180 1.65 -3.44 -19.09
N LYS A 181 2.11 -4.50 -19.76
CA LYS A 181 1.20 -5.49 -20.38
C LYS A 181 0.42 -6.31 -19.36
N SER A 182 0.97 -6.57 -18.19
CA SER A 182 0.27 -7.28 -17.11
C SER A 182 -0.69 -6.35 -16.34
N LEU A 183 -0.35 -5.07 -16.20
CA LEU A 183 -1.20 -4.04 -15.60
C LEU A 183 -2.28 -3.51 -16.57
N GLY A 184 -2.03 -3.61 -17.89
CA GLY A 184 -2.85 -2.98 -18.94
C GLY A 184 -4.16 -3.67 -19.26
N LYS A 185 -4.64 -4.62 -18.47
CA LYS A 185 -6.00 -5.15 -18.64
C LYS A 185 -7.11 -4.18 -18.22
N ASN A 186 -6.75 -3.05 -17.59
CA ASN A 186 -7.68 -2.05 -17.09
C ASN A 186 -7.33 -0.60 -17.51
N GLU A 187 -6.53 -0.40 -18.55
CA GLU A 187 -6.33 0.96 -19.08
C GLU A 187 -7.64 1.44 -19.73
N ALA A 188 -8.21 2.50 -19.16
CA ALA A 188 -9.22 3.28 -19.88
C ALA A 188 -8.65 3.70 -21.25
N PRO A 189 -9.41 3.59 -22.34
CA PRO A 189 -8.93 3.89 -23.67
C PRO A 189 -8.42 5.33 -23.72
N THR A 190 -7.16 5.49 -24.13
CA THR A 190 -6.58 6.82 -24.35
C THR A 190 -7.33 7.52 -25.48
N PRO A 191 -7.44 8.86 -25.46
CA PRO A 191 -8.19 9.60 -26.49
C PRO A 191 -7.70 9.38 -27.94
N GLN A 192 -6.57 8.73 -28.16
CA GLN A 192 -6.01 8.42 -29.47
C GLN A 192 -6.56 7.15 -30.12
N ASP A 193 -7.28 6.30 -29.37
CA ASP A 193 -7.84 5.06 -29.91
C ASP A 193 -9.25 5.22 -30.51
N LYS A 194 -9.73 6.47 -30.64
CA LYS A 194 -10.95 6.80 -31.39
C LYS A 194 -10.59 7.36 -32.75
N LYS A 195 -10.27 6.47 -33.69
CA LYS A 195 -10.36 6.71 -35.11
C LYS A 195 -11.25 5.66 -35.76
#